data_39e9e65b1d4d49666ac2ff5faf4e3cdf
#
_entry.id   39e9e65b1d4d49666ac2ff5faf4e3cdf
#
_cell.length_a   1.000
_cell.length_b   1.000
_cell.length_c   1.000
_cell.angle_alpha   90.00
_cell.angle_beta   90.00
_cell.angle_gamma   90.00
#
_symmetry.space_group_name_H-M   'P 1'
#
loop_
_entity.id
_entity.type
_entity.pdbx_description
1 polymer ?
#
loop_
_entity_poly.entity_id
_entity_poly.type
_entity_poly.pdbx_seq_one_letter_code
_entity_poly.pdbx_strand_id
1 'polypeptide(L)'
;MKLLVRKPDVGYLEAGLWVPKSAINTEGTKNALTFQFFEREKVILLQLYRETEHHLILPREFWGPQDYAFPVIDCRPQRYERVVINSRVKLDHRLEGGKLIPTGKTVQQEAMNALLKSRGGILQLSCGSGKTVVALDFAARRQFPTLIIVDTTELMRQWREEIEAHLEVPDGVGLIQGDVFDWKKPIVLATYHTLANLAHLLPEEVRRWFGTIIWDEAHHISAPTFSRSADLFYGLRLGLTATPEREDGYHVVYNFHIGPIIYKNLSQELTPKIFFIWTGMGLDISDPRVQAAARDRNGELHIGKIAGFLGSWPQRIDFALDQIRQAVANDRKVLFLSKSVDALVNLLAAWNNRQQPLVSDIPFPTEADVGEVAHPAPLDPRTMKNVMKQLHVTIAKIATASTTAHNHIALQGETLKKQQLELLLEGHRVYKKCEALWNKQRADYLKVLLKQPSTAGLMIYKVKPEARAKMLRDKQVTFAIMKYGKEGLNERALDTIIVNEPLSSRNALQQLMGRVLRKKDGKQEPVVVFLEDDIGPFIGMCKKLKSHLADWPAEQNGPLSYQNIGHINTKKASICPTSMVFKNTP
;
A
#
# COMPACT_ATOMS: atom_id res chain seq x y z
N MET A 1 -15.68 -25.50 27.93
CA MET A 1 -14.56 -24.72 28.48
C MET A 1 -15.04 -24.04 29.75
N LYS A 2 -14.46 -24.37 30.94
CA LYS A 2 -14.80 -23.65 32.18
C LYS A 2 -14.40 -22.19 32.00
N LEU A 3 -15.32 -21.27 32.16
CA LEU A 3 -15.00 -19.83 32.25
C LEU A 3 -13.95 -19.66 33.36
N LEU A 4 -12.76 -19.24 32.97
CA LEU A 4 -11.70 -18.92 33.92
C LEU A 4 -12.16 -17.69 34.70
N VAL A 5 -12.52 -17.88 35.99
CA VAL A 5 -12.81 -16.73 36.87
C VAL A 5 -11.48 -16.06 37.15
N ARG A 6 -11.23 -14.88 36.56
CA ARG A 6 -10.00 -14.14 36.74
C ARG A 6 -9.98 -13.45 38.12
N LYS A 7 -8.90 -13.64 38.87
CA LYS A 7 -8.69 -12.95 40.15
C LYS A 7 -8.25 -11.50 39.91
N PRO A 8 -8.74 -10.52 40.68
CA PRO A 8 -8.46 -9.10 40.47
C PRO A 8 -6.98 -8.70 40.57
N ASP A 9 -6.19 -9.41 41.35
CA ASP A 9 -4.79 -9.15 41.70
C ASP A 9 -3.79 -10.02 40.92
N VAL A 10 -4.27 -10.82 39.99
CA VAL A 10 -3.45 -11.75 39.19
C VAL A 10 -3.46 -11.29 37.73
N GLY A 11 -2.27 -11.25 37.12
CA GLY A 11 -2.14 -11.03 35.68
C GLY A 11 -2.32 -12.33 34.87
N TYR A 12 -2.70 -12.19 33.61
CA TYR A 12 -2.87 -13.34 32.70
C TYR A 12 -2.20 -13.06 31.37
N LEU A 13 -1.33 -13.98 30.95
CA LEU A 13 -0.68 -13.93 29.65
C LEU A 13 -1.47 -14.78 28.67
N GLU A 14 -2.12 -14.11 27.75
CA GLU A 14 -2.98 -14.67 26.69
C GLU A 14 -2.51 -14.22 25.31
N ALA A 15 -3.43 -13.94 24.38
CA ALA A 15 -3.15 -13.21 23.15
C ALA A 15 -2.71 -11.77 23.46
N GLY A 16 -3.23 -11.14 24.51
CA GLY A 16 -2.73 -9.93 25.15
C GLY A 16 -2.28 -10.18 26.58
N LEU A 17 -1.68 -9.20 27.22
CA LEU A 17 -1.28 -9.23 28.63
C LEU A 17 -2.35 -8.56 29.49
N TRP A 18 -3.01 -9.32 30.36
CA TRP A 18 -3.97 -8.82 31.34
C TRP A 18 -3.23 -8.38 32.60
N VAL A 19 -3.37 -7.15 32.97
CA VAL A 19 -2.63 -6.54 34.08
C VAL A 19 -3.61 -6.03 35.14
N PRO A 20 -3.43 -6.41 36.42
CA PRO A 20 -4.24 -5.86 37.50
C PRO A 20 -4.10 -4.36 37.57
N LYS A 21 -5.22 -3.62 37.58
CA LYS A 21 -5.19 -2.15 37.73
C LYS A 21 -4.57 -1.70 39.04
N SER A 22 -4.68 -2.53 40.09
CA SER A 22 -4.09 -2.28 41.41
C SER A 22 -2.54 -2.35 41.39
N ALA A 23 -1.94 -2.97 40.38
CA ALA A 23 -0.49 -3.18 40.30
C ALA A 23 0.24 -2.14 39.44
N ILE A 24 -0.49 -1.19 38.82
CA ILE A 24 0.10 -0.25 37.85
C ILE A 24 -0.47 1.17 37.99
N ASN A 25 0.27 2.13 37.45
CA ASN A 25 -0.30 3.45 37.15
C ASN A 25 -1.20 3.36 35.91
N THR A 26 -2.48 3.12 36.12
CA THR A 26 -3.47 2.89 35.08
C THR A 26 -3.55 4.05 34.07
N GLU A 27 -3.61 5.29 34.54
CA GLU A 27 -3.70 6.47 33.65
C GLU A 27 -2.40 6.73 32.88
N GLY A 28 -1.24 6.58 33.51
CA GLY A 28 0.03 6.66 32.82
C GLY A 28 0.18 5.59 31.73
N THR A 29 -0.27 4.36 32.00
CA THR A 29 -0.24 3.27 31.04
C THR A 29 -1.21 3.51 29.86
N LYS A 30 -2.42 4.00 30.13
CA LYS A 30 -3.38 4.36 29.07
C LYS A 30 -2.83 5.46 28.16
N ASN A 31 -2.20 6.49 28.75
CA ASN A 31 -1.60 7.58 27.99
C ASN A 31 -0.46 7.08 27.09
N ALA A 32 0.41 6.20 27.58
CA ALA A 32 1.50 5.59 26.82
C ALA A 32 1.01 4.71 25.66
N LEU A 33 -0.23 4.20 25.73
CA LEU A 33 -0.85 3.31 24.74
C LEU A 33 -1.94 4.01 23.91
N THR A 34 -2.03 5.33 23.97
CA THR A 34 -2.96 6.13 23.17
C THR A 34 -2.19 6.96 22.16
N PHE A 35 -2.44 6.71 20.87
CA PHE A 35 -1.79 7.36 19.75
C PHE A 35 -2.79 8.18 18.96
N GLN A 36 -2.36 9.31 18.39
CA GLN A 36 -3.18 10.21 17.59
C GLN A 36 -2.73 10.15 16.13
N PHE A 37 -3.60 9.73 15.24
CA PHE A 37 -3.37 9.75 13.80
C PHE A 37 -4.16 10.91 13.18
N PHE A 38 -3.49 11.63 12.30
CA PHE A 38 -4.13 12.68 11.52
C PHE A 38 -4.45 12.14 10.12
N GLU A 39 -5.72 11.92 9.85
CA GLU A 39 -6.17 11.53 8.52
C GLU A 39 -7.04 12.67 7.95
N ARG A 40 -6.44 13.46 7.07
CA ARG A 40 -7.03 14.71 6.54
C ARG A 40 -7.40 15.67 7.69
N GLU A 41 -8.67 15.98 7.85
CA GLU A 41 -9.18 16.87 8.92
C GLU A 41 -9.64 16.09 10.18
N LYS A 42 -9.44 14.78 10.24
CA LYS A 42 -9.90 13.95 11.35
C LYS A 42 -8.73 13.47 12.19
N VAL A 43 -8.86 13.61 13.49
CA VAL A 43 -8.00 12.95 14.47
C VAL A 43 -8.61 11.57 14.75
N ILE A 44 -7.84 10.51 14.48
CA ILE A 44 -8.19 9.14 14.83
C ILE A 44 -7.37 8.77 16.05
N LEU A 45 -8.04 8.40 17.14
CA LEU A 45 -7.38 7.87 18.32
C LEU A 45 -7.24 6.36 18.21
N LEU A 46 -6.00 5.88 18.30
CA LEU A 46 -5.69 4.46 18.44
C LEU A 46 -5.36 4.16 19.90
N GLN A 47 -6.24 3.43 20.55
CA GLN A 47 -6.02 2.91 21.89
C GLN A 47 -5.60 1.45 21.79
N LEU A 48 -4.37 1.16 22.23
CA LEU A 48 -3.79 -0.19 22.22
C LEU A 48 -4.11 -0.99 23.49
N TYR A 49 -5.10 -0.57 24.24
CA TYR A 49 -5.54 -1.28 25.44
C TYR A 49 -7.04 -1.52 25.40
N ARG A 50 -7.46 -2.48 26.17
CA ARG A 50 -8.86 -2.72 26.53
C ARG A 50 -8.97 -2.73 28.06
N GLU A 51 -10.12 -2.38 28.57
CA GLU A 51 -10.33 -2.23 30.00
C GLU A 51 -11.46 -3.12 30.47
N THR A 52 -11.25 -3.78 31.60
CA THR A 52 -12.28 -4.48 32.36
C THR A 52 -12.41 -3.82 33.75
N GLU A 53 -13.28 -4.31 34.58
CA GLU A 53 -13.44 -3.80 35.94
C GLU A 53 -12.11 -3.79 36.73
N HIS A 54 -11.35 -4.91 36.66
CA HIS A 54 -10.14 -5.11 37.48
C HIS A 54 -8.84 -5.09 36.68
N HIS A 55 -8.88 -5.23 35.35
CA HIS A 55 -7.67 -5.37 34.53
C HIS A 55 -7.62 -4.35 33.39
N LEU A 56 -6.40 -4.00 33.01
CA LEU A 56 -6.06 -3.47 31.71
C LEU A 56 -5.51 -4.60 30.85
N ILE A 57 -6.00 -4.73 29.60
CA ILE A 57 -5.51 -5.70 28.64
C ILE A 57 -4.62 -4.96 27.67
N LEU A 58 -3.33 -5.25 27.70
CA LEU A 58 -2.28 -4.58 26.95
C LEU A 58 -1.78 -5.43 25.79
N PRO A 59 -1.09 -4.84 24.78
CA PRO A 59 -0.31 -5.60 23.82
C PRO A 59 0.68 -6.52 24.56
N ARG A 60 0.82 -7.74 24.09
CA ARG A 60 1.54 -8.80 24.83
C ARG A 60 2.99 -8.48 25.14
N GLU A 61 3.66 -7.74 24.26
CA GLU A 61 5.09 -7.44 24.35
C GLU A 61 5.36 -5.98 24.81
N PHE A 62 4.35 -5.29 25.34
CA PHE A 62 4.47 -3.88 25.74
C PHE A 62 5.57 -3.63 26.76
N TRP A 63 5.71 -4.52 27.76
CA TRP A 63 6.80 -4.47 28.73
C TRP A 63 7.96 -5.41 28.43
N GLY A 64 7.85 -6.23 27.38
CA GLY A 64 8.84 -7.26 27.08
C GLY A 64 8.84 -8.43 28.07
N PRO A 65 9.77 -9.37 27.93
CA PRO A 65 9.93 -10.48 28.86
C PRO A 65 10.57 -9.97 30.16
N GLN A 66 9.75 -9.64 31.14
CA GLN A 66 10.19 -9.14 32.45
C GLN A 66 9.63 -9.99 33.57
N ASP A 67 10.29 -9.94 34.73
CA ASP A 67 9.70 -10.37 35.99
C ASP A 67 8.65 -9.33 36.38
N TYR A 68 7.39 -9.67 36.22
CA TYR A 68 6.29 -8.79 36.59
C TYR A 68 6.24 -8.60 38.10
N ALA A 69 5.97 -7.39 38.56
CA ALA A 69 5.80 -7.07 40.00
C ALA A 69 4.52 -7.68 40.62
N PHE A 70 3.80 -8.50 39.87
CA PHE A 70 2.57 -9.19 40.27
C PHE A 70 2.56 -10.61 39.70
N PRO A 71 1.83 -11.57 40.33
CA PRO A 71 1.75 -12.92 39.82
C PRO A 71 1.08 -12.98 38.45
N VAL A 72 1.66 -13.69 37.49
CA VAL A 72 1.12 -13.88 36.14
C VAL A 72 0.90 -15.36 35.85
N ILE A 73 -0.31 -15.70 35.42
CA ILE A 73 -0.65 -17.02 34.94
C ILE A 73 -0.54 -17.05 33.43
N ASP A 74 0.30 -17.90 32.88
CA ASP A 74 0.38 -18.14 31.43
C ASP A 74 -0.78 -19.03 30.99
N CYS A 75 -1.77 -18.43 30.31
CA CYS A 75 -2.96 -19.08 29.79
C CYS A 75 -2.82 -19.50 28.32
N ARG A 76 -1.64 -19.31 27.74
CA ARG A 76 -1.37 -19.75 26.36
C ARG A 76 -1.36 -21.28 26.29
N PRO A 77 -1.66 -21.87 25.12
CA PRO A 77 -1.54 -23.31 24.95
C PRO A 77 -0.12 -23.78 25.29
N GLN A 78 -0.01 -24.70 26.25
CA GLN A 78 1.27 -25.29 26.65
C GLN A 78 1.81 -26.24 25.59
N ARG A 79 0.90 -26.79 24.76
CA ARG A 79 1.24 -27.66 23.63
C ARG A 79 0.35 -27.27 22.44
N TYR A 80 0.97 -27.21 21.29
CA TYR A 80 0.28 -27.08 20.00
C TYR A 80 0.28 -28.45 19.31
N GLU A 81 -0.71 -28.66 18.46
CA GLU A 81 -0.75 -29.84 17.60
C GLU A 81 0.51 -29.88 16.73
N ARG A 82 1.06 -31.10 16.54
CA ARG A 82 2.17 -31.29 15.61
C ARG A 82 1.64 -31.47 14.20
N VAL A 83 2.23 -30.75 13.26
CA VAL A 83 1.91 -30.84 11.83
C VAL A 83 3.16 -31.19 11.03
N VAL A 84 2.98 -31.76 9.85
CA VAL A 84 4.09 -32.12 8.98
C VAL A 84 4.33 -30.98 8.00
N ILE A 85 5.49 -30.35 8.11
CA ILE A 85 6.00 -29.34 7.18
C ILE A 85 7.44 -29.70 6.86
N ASN A 86 7.70 -30.23 5.66
CA ASN A 86 9.04 -30.62 5.25
C ASN A 86 9.72 -29.47 4.50
N SER A 87 10.91 -29.07 4.96
CA SER A 87 11.68 -27.98 4.34
C SER A 87 12.63 -28.53 3.28
N ARG A 88 12.62 -27.89 2.11
CA ARG A 88 13.61 -28.04 1.03
C ARG A 88 14.60 -26.88 1.02
N VAL A 89 14.49 -25.97 1.99
CA VAL A 89 15.30 -24.76 2.08
C VAL A 89 16.76 -25.12 2.40
N LYS A 90 17.67 -24.49 1.66
CA LYS A 90 19.08 -24.35 2.04
C LYS A 90 19.35 -22.87 2.25
N LEU A 91 19.53 -22.48 3.52
CA LEU A 91 19.81 -21.10 3.88
C LEU A 91 21.11 -20.62 3.23
N ASP A 92 21.15 -19.32 2.87
CA ASP A 92 22.28 -18.68 2.21
C ASP A 92 22.71 -19.34 0.88
N HIS A 93 21.77 -19.99 0.20
CA HIS A 93 21.91 -20.50 -1.16
C HIS A 93 20.95 -19.79 -2.11
N ARG A 94 21.30 -19.76 -3.39
CA ARG A 94 20.45 -19.26 -4.46
C ARG A 94 20.31 -20.30 -5.57
N LEU A 95 19.21 -20.29 -6.28
CA LEU A 95 18.98 -21.18 -7.42
C LEU A 95 19.53 -20.52 -8.69
N GLU A 96 20.54 -21.12 -9.30
CA GLU A 96 21.14 -20.70 -10.58
C GLU A 96 21.24 -21.89 -11.51
N GLY A 97 20.70 -21.76 -12.74
CA GLY A 97 20.74 -22.84 -13.75
C GLY A 97 20.19 -24.17 -13.24
N GLY A 98 19.22 -24.16 -12.32
CA GLY A 98 18.65 -25.37 -11.71
C GLY A 98 19.48 -25.95 -10.55
N LYS A 99 20.62 -25.34 -10.18
CA LYS A 99 21.49 -25.77 -9.07
C LYS A 99 21.42 -24.79 -7.92
N LEU A 100 21.46 -25.30 -6.69
CA LEU A 100 21.59 -24.48 -5.46
C LEU A 100 23.06 -24.14 -5.24
N ILE A 101 23.39 -22.87 -5.34
CA ILE A 101 24.76 -22.33 -5.19
C ILE A 101 24.85 -21.52 -3.90
N PRO A 102 25.88 -21.71 -3.05
CA PRO A 102 26.11 -20.88 -1.87
C PRO A 102 26.29 -19.41 -2.27
N THR A 103 25.65 -18.50 -1.51
CA THR A 103 25.77 -17.05 -1.75
C THR A 103 27.05 -16.44 -1.21
N GLY A 104 27.81 -17.21 -0.41
CA GLY A 104 28.96 -16.70 0.35
C GLY A 104 28.56 -15.80 1.55
N LYS A 105 27.28 -15.73 1.88
CA LYS A 105 26.73 -14.96 3.00
C LYS A 105 26.23 -15.88 4.10
N THR A 106 26.04 -15.32 5.29
CA THR A 106 25.54 -16.01 6.49
C THR A 106 24.25 -15.37 7.05
N VAL A 107 23.70 -14.40 6.34
CA VAL A 107 22.58 -13.55 6.82
C VAL A 107 21.35 -14.36 7.18
N GLN A 108 20.98 -15.33 6.34
CA GLN A 108 19.79 -16.17 6.60
C GLN A 108 20.04 -17.13 7.76
N GLN A 109 21.24 -17.69 7.85
CA GLN A 109 21.63 -18.57 8.95
C GLN A 109 21.71 -17.82 10.29
N GLU A 110 22.24 -16.60 10.28
CA GLU A 110 22.30 -15.73 11.47
C GLU A 110 20.89 -15.34 11.92
N ALA A 111 20.02 -14.95 10.99
CA ALA A 111 18.61 -14.65 11.26
C ALA A 111 17.88 -15.87 11.87
N MET A 112 18.12 -17.07 11.31
CA MET A 112 17.56 -18.32 11.84
C MET A 112 18.07 -18.60 13.25
N ASN A 113 19.36 -18.43 13.51
CA ASN A 113 19.95 -18.64 14.83
C ASN A 113 19.36 -17.67 15.87
N ALA A 114 19.11 -16.41 15.48
CA ALA A 114 18.45 -15.44 16.34
C ALA A 114 17.00 -15.86 16.65
N LEU A 115 16.24 -16.32 15.64
CA LEU A 115 14.88 -16.84 15.82
C LEU A 115 14.80 -18.03 16.75
N LEU A 116 15.72 -18.99 16.61
CA LEU A 116 15.73 -20.20 17.44
C LEU A 116 16.07 -19.91 18.90
N LYS A 117 16.83 -18.84 19.17
CA LYS A 117 17.18 -18.40 20.53
C LYS A 117 16.12 -17.50 21.16
N SER A 118 15.26 -16.90 20.37
CA SER A 118 14.25 -15.95 20.82
C SER A 118 12.90 -16.60 21.14
N ARG A 119 12.06 -15.86 21.86
CA ARG A 119 10.65 -16.22 22.11
C ARG A 119 9.69 -15.54 21.11
N GLY A 120 10.20 -15.11 19.95
CA GLY A 120 9.52 -14.30 18.95
C GLY A 120 10.22 -12.96 18.78
N GLY A 121 9.67 -12.09 17.93
CA GLY A 121 10.21 -10.77 17.65
C GLY A 121 10.25 -10.46 16.15
N ILE A 122 11.04 -9.48 15.76
CA ILE A 122 11.06 -8.94 14.41
C ILE A 122 12.40 -9.22 13.72
N LEU A 123 12.31 -9.76 12.51
CA LEU A 123 13.44 -9.81 11.58
C LEU A 123 13.40 -8.57 10.67
N GLN A 124 14.41 -7.73 10.80
CA GLN A 124 14.62 -6.59 9.95
C GLN A 124 15.67 -6.88 8.90
N LEU A 125 15.23 -7.25 7.71
CA LEU A 125 16.10 -7.66 6.61
C LEU A 125 15.81 -6.84 5.36
N SER A 126 16.85 -6.50 4.59
CA SER A 126 16.72 -5.79 3.32
C SER A 126 15.80 -6.53 2.33
N CYS A 127 15.22 -5.78 1.38
CA CYS A 127 14.44 -6.40 0.29
C CYS A 127 15.32 -7.36 -0.51
N GLY A 128 14.80 -8.58 -0.75
CA GLY A 128 15.53 -9.60 -1.52
C GLY A 128 16.54 -10.43 -0.72
N SER A 129 16.74 -10.18 0.57
CA SER A 129 17.62 -10.98 1.45
C SER A 129 17.07 -12.37 1.81
N GLY A 130 15.82 -12.69 1.39
CA GLY A 130 15.21 -13.98 1.65
C GLY A 130 14.45 -14.08 2.98
N LYS A 131 13.86 -12.98 3.47
CA LYS A 131 12.98 -12.96 4.66
C LYS A 131 11.95 -14.09 4.64
N THR A 132 11.25 -14.25 3.50
CA THR A 132 10.25 -15.29 3.28
C THR A 132 10.82 -16.69 3.45
N VAL A 133 12.00 -16.95 2.87
CA VAL A 133 12.67 -18.25 2.93
C VAL A 133 13.05 -18.60 4.39
N VAL A 134 13.60 -17.64 5.14
CA VAL A 134 13.92 -17.83 6.57
C VAL A 134 12.66 -18.12 7.38
N ALA A 135 11.58 -17.37 7.14
CA ALA A 135 10.32 -17.57 7.86
C ALA A 135 9.67 -18.94 7.57
N LEU A 136 9.73 -19.41 6.31
CA LEU A 136 9.23 -20.72 5.90
C LEU A 136 10.06 -21.86 6.53
N ASP A 137 11.38 -21.77 6.50
CA ASP A 137 12.25 -22.76 7.14
C ASP A 137 12.07 -22.77 8.67
N PHE A 138 11.84 -21.61 9.29
CA PHE A 138 11.51 -21.50 10.69
C PHE A 138 10.18 -22.21 11.03
N ALA A 139 9.12 -21.99 10.23
CA ALA A 139 7.84 -22.68 10.40
C ALA A 139 8.01 -24.22 10.30
N ALA A 140 8.78 -24.67 9.30
CA ALA A 140 9.09 -26.10 9.12
C ALA A 140 9.87 -26.69 10.30
N ARG A 141 10.86 -25.99 10.84
CA ARG A 141 11.62 -26.46 12.03
C ARG A 141 10.76 -26.54 13.29
N ARG A 142 9.75 -25.68 13.41
CA ARG A 142 8.85 -25.69 14.56
C ARG A 142 7.82 -26.82 14.51
N GLN A 143 7.38 -27.24 13.33
CA GLN A 143 6.35 -28.27 13.14
C GLN A 143 5.04 -27.98 13.90
N PHE A 144 4.64 -26.70 13.94
CA PHE A 144 3.36 -26.24 14.51
C PHE A 144 2.50 -25.56 13.46
N PRO A 145 1.16 -25.61 13.59
CA PRO A 145 0.28 -24.84 12.70
C PRO A 145 0.73 -23.39 12.63
N THR A 146 0.90 -22.89 11.42
CA THR A 146 1.45 -21.57 11.16
C THR A 146 0.45 -20.71 10.40
N LEU A 147 0.16 -19.51 10.93
CA LEU A 147 -0.62 -18.49 10.25
C LEU A 147 0.32 -17.44 9.66
N ILE A 148 0.18 -17.17 8.36
CA ILE A 148 0.94 -16.14 7.65
C ILE A 148 -0.02 -15.03 7.25
N ILE A 149 0.26 -13.82 7.71
CA ILE A 149 -0.60 -12.64 7.54
C ILE A 149 0.10 -11.66 6.61
N VAL A 150 -0.58 -11.29 5.53
CA VAL A 150 -0.06 -10.43 4.46
C VAL A 150 -1.00 -9.25 4.19
N ASP A 151 -0.50 -8.19 3.53
CA ASP A 151 -1.32 -7.01 3.24
C ASP A 151 -2.31 -7.24 2.08
N THR A 152 -1.86 -7.86 1.00
CA THR A 152 -2.63 -7.98 -0.24
C THR A 152 -2.81 -9.41 -0.70
N THR A 153 -3.86 -9.64 -1.51
CA THR A 153 -4.09 -10.94 -2.16
C THR A 153 -2.97 -11.32 -3.12
N GLU A 154 -2.27 -10.33 -3.69
CA GLU A 154 -1.10 -10.56 -4.54
C GLU A 154 0.09 -11.10 -3.73
N LEU A 155 0.36 -10.53 -2.55
CA LEU A 155 1.36 -11.07 -1.63
C LEU A 155 0.98 -12.47 -1.14
N MET A 156 -0.31 -12.71 -0.89
CA MET A 156 -0.80 -14.04 -0.52
C MET A 156 -0.50 -15.09 -1.60
N ARG A 157 -0.69 -14.73 -2.88
CA ARG A 157 -0.35 -15.61 -4.01
C ARG A 157 1.16 -15.87 -4.06
N GLN A 158 2.00 -14.84 -3.88
CA GLN A 158 3.45 -14.98 -3.84
C GLN A 158 3.90 -15.89 -2.69
N TRP A 159 3.31 -15.72 -1.50
CA TRP A 159 3.59 -16.61 -0.38
C TRP A 159 3.22 -18.05 -0.67
N ARG A 160 2.10 -18.29 -1.37
CA ARG A 160 1.72 -19.64 -1.81
C ARG A 160 2.76 -20.24 -2.75
N GLU A 161 3.21 -19.48 -3.75
CA GLU A 161 4.27 -19.90 -4.68
C GLU A 161 5.59 -20.21 -3.96
N GLU A 162 5.98 -19.38 -2.99
CA GLU A 162 7.19 -19.62 -2.18
C GLU A 162 7.03 -20.85 -1.27
N ILE A 163 5.85 -21.09 -0.71
CA ILE A 163 5.55 -22.32 0.05
C ILE A 163 5.71 -23.55 -0.85
N GLU A 164 5.10 -23.56 -2.01
CA GLU A 164 5.17 -24.67 -2.98
C GLU A 164 6.62 -24.91 -3.47
N ALA A 165 7.41 -23.86 -3.63
CA ALA A 165 8.81 -23.97 -4.07
C ALA A 165 9.73 -24.51 -2.97
N HIS A 166 9.50 -24.12 -1.72
CA HIS A 166 10.44 -24.34 -0.62
C HIS A 166 10.00 -25.38 0.40
N LEU A 167 8.72 -25.71 0.48
CA LEU A 167 8.18 -26.65 1.44
C LEU A 167 7.41 -27.78 0.75
N GLU A 168 7.27 -28.86 1.48
CA GLU A 168 6.30 -29.92 1.21
C GLU A 168 5.35 -29.98 2.41
N VAL A 169 4.06 -29.72 2.13
CA VAL A 169 3.00 -29.66 3.13
C VAL A 169 1.92 -30.68 2.75
N PRO A 170 2.00 -31.93 3.22
CA PRO A 170 1.12 -33.02 2.76
C PRO A 170 -0.37 -32.72 2.94
N ASP A 171 -0.73 -32.09 4.07
CA ASP A 171 -2.13 -31.73 4.37
C ASP A 171 -2.60 -30.44 3.68
N GLY A 172 -1.73 -29.87 2.85
CA GLY A 172 -2.02 -28.68 2.07
C GLY A 172 -1.97 -27.36 2.84
N VAL A 173 -2.27 -26.28 2.13
CA VAL A 173 -2.24 -24.89 2.62
C VAL A 173 -3.66 -24.34 2.66
N GLY A 174 -4.09 -23.89 3.85
CA GLY A 174 -5.41 -23.30 4.08
C GLY A 174 -5.47 -21.81 3.74
N LEU A 175 -6.70 -21.28 3.75
CA LEU A 175 -6.98 -19.90 3.41
C LEU A 175 -8.08 -19.32 4.31
N ILE A 176 -7.84 -18.12 4.85
CA ILE A 176 -8.87 -17.30 5.49
C ILE A 176 -9.03 -16.02 4.68
N GLN A 177 -10.02 -16.00 3.77
CA GLN A 177 -10.28 -14.86 2.88
C GLN A 177 -11.68 -14.92 2.29
N GLY A 178 -12.44 -13.80 2.36
CA GLY A 178 -13.81 -13.75 1.86
C GLY A 178 -14.67 -14.83 2.52
N ASP A 179 -15.31 -15.66 1.70
CA ASP A 179 -16.16 -16.77 2.14
C ASP A 179 -15.38 -18.06 2.46
N VAL A 180 -14.07 -18.07 2.25
CA VAL A 180 -13.21 -19.24 2.53
C VAL A 180 -12.66 -19.14 3.95
N PHE A 181 -12.95 -20.17 4.75
CA PHE A 181 -12.51 -20.26 6.15
C PHE A 181 -11.89 -21.64 6.44
N ASP A 182 -10.82 -21.98 5.70
CA ASP A 182 -10.08 -23.23 5.83
C ASP A 182 -8.87 -23.04 6.76
N TRP A 183 -9.12 -23.02 8.07
CA TRP A 183 -8.12 -22.69 9.08
C TRP A 183 -7.39 -23.90 9.67
N LYS A 184 -7.95 -25.12 9.56
CA LYS A 184 -7.41 -26.32 10.21
C LYS A 184 -6.38 -27.03 9.33
N LYS A 185 -5.34 -26.27 8.92
CA LYS A 185 -4.25 -26.72 8.06
C LYS A 185 -2.89 -26.41 8.68
N PRO A 186 -1.81 -27.13 8.26
CA PRO A 186 -0.45 -26.87 8.74
C PRO A 186 0.03 -25.43 8.51
N ILE A 187 -0.28 -24.87 7.34
CA ILE A 187 0.00 -23.47 7.00
C ILE A 187 -1.30 -22.85 6.51
N VAL A 188 -1.62 -21.67 7.02
CA VAL A 188 -2.82 -20.89 6.62
C VAL A 188 -2.39 -19.49 6.23
N LEU A 189 -2.92 -19.01 5.11
CA LEU A 189 -2.71 -17.65 4.63
C LEU A 189 -3.93 -16.79 4.95
N ALA A 190 -3.72 -15.56 5.41
CA ALA A 190 -4.77 -14.58 5.64
C ALA A 190 -4.31 -13.16 5.29
N THR A 191 -5.24 -12.22 5.05
CA THR A 191 -4.90 -10.81 4.93
C THR A 191 -5.18 -10.06 6.23
N TYR A 192 -4.43 -8.97 6.50
CA TYR A 192 -4.70 -8.04 7.61
C TYR A 192 -6.14 -7.58 7.63
N HIS A 193 -6.68 -7.21 6.47
CA HIS A 193 -8.06 -6.78 6.30
C HIS A 193 -9.07 -7.84 6.73
N THR A 194 -8.89 -9.07 6.27
CA THR A 194 -9.79 -10.18 6.63
C THR A 194 -9.79 -10.42 8.14
N LEU A 195 -8.60 -10.48 8.75
CA LEU A 195 -8.50 -10.72 10.19
C LEU A 195 -9.02 -9.57 11.03
N ALA A 196 -8.79 -8.32 10.61
CA ALA A 196 -9.34 -7.15 11.29
C ALA A 196 -10.88 -7.14 11.28
N ASN A 197 -11.50 -7.55 10.17
CA ASN A 197 -12.96 -7.67 10.04
C ASN A 197 -13.51 -8.83 10.87
N LEU A 198 -12.80 -9.95 10.96
CA LEU A 198 -13.19 -11.13 11.70
C LEU A 198 -12.80 -11.09 13.18
N ALA A 199 -12.11 -10.05 13.64
CA ALA A 199 -11.50 -10.00 14.97
C ALA A 199 -12.45 -10.34 16.12
N HIS A 200 -13.71 -9.92 16.04
CA HIS A 200 -14.75 -10.17 17.04
C HIS A 200 -15.56 -11.46 16.81
N LEU A 201 -15.40 -12.10 15.64
CA LEU A 201 -16.13 -13.31 15.23
C LEU A 201 -15.29 -14.58 15.34
N LEU A 202 -13.95 -14.46 15.45
CA LEU A 202 -13.06 -15.62 15.48
C LEU A 202 -13.32 -16.51 16.71
N PRO A 203 -13.65 -17.80 16.51
CA PRO A 203 -13.78 -18.76 17.60
C PRO A 203 -12.47 -18.90 18.39
N GLU A 204 -12.58 -19.17 19.68
CA GLU A 204 -11.42 -19.37 20.56
C GLU A 204 -10.53 -20.53 20.11
N GLU A 205 -11.12 -21.59 19.53
CA GLU A 205 -10.39 -22.73 18.95
C GLU A 205 -9.43 -22.26 17.84
N VAL A 206 -9.87 -21.40 16.94
CA VAL A 206 -9.04 -20.81 15.86
C VAL A 206 -7.92 -19.96 16.43
N ARG A 207 -8.21 -19.15 17.45
CA ARG A 207 -7.22 -18.29 18.11
C ARG A 207 -6.09 -19.11 18.78
N ARG A 208 -6.42 -20.31 19.29
CA ARG A 208 -5.49 -21.23 19.99
C ARG A 208 -4.81 -22.23 19.07
N TRP A 209 -5.27 -22.38 17.83
CA TRP A 209 -4.76 -23.37 16.89
C TRP A 209 -3.32 -23.11 16.48
N PHE A 210 -3.00 -21.87 16.12
CA PHE A 210 -1.71 -21.53 15.54
C PHE A 210 -0.61 -21.41 16.59
N GLY A 211 0.43 -22.25 16.47
CA GLY A 211 1.62 -22.19 17.31
C GLY A 211 2.65 -21.18 16.83
N THR A 212 2.54 -20.73 15.56
CA THR A 212 3.39 -19.68 14.97
C THR A 212 2.54 -18.72 14.16
N ILE A 213 2.75 -17.42 14.36
CA ILE A 213 2.10 -16.36 13.59
C ILE A 213 3.18 -15.50 12.96
N ILE A 214 3.13 -15.37 11.64
CA ILE A 214 4.10 -14.60 10.84
C ILE A 214 3.37 -13.41 10.22
N TRP A 215 3.81 -12.19 10.51
CA TRP A 215 3.34 -10.97 9.87
C TRP A 215 4.36 -10.52 8.83
N ASP A 216 3.99 -10.59 7.55
CA ASP A 216 4.78 -9.98 6.49
C ASP A 216 4.52 -8.48 6.44
N GLU A 217 5.57 -7.68 6.19
CA GLU A 217 5.55 -6.22 6.29
C GLU A 217 4.89 -5.75 7.61
N ALA A 218 5.44 -6.22 8.72
CA ALA A 218 4.89 -6.07 10.08
C ALA A 218 4.56 -4.61 10.47
N HIS A 219 5.16 -3.61 9.80
CA HIS A 219 4.89 -2.20 10.00
C HIS A 219 3.42 -1.80 9.69
N HIS A 220 2.67 -2.62 8.93
CA HIS A 220 1.23 -2.41 8.69
C HIS A 220 0.38 -2.53 9.96
N ILE A 221 0.83 -3.30 10.97
CA ILE A 221 0.12 -3.45 12.26
C ILE A 221 -0.10 -2.09 12.93
N SER A 222 0.78 -1.12 12.71
CA SER A 222 0.65 0.22 13.28
C SER A 222 -0.53 1.02 12.72
N ALA A 223 -1.20 0.56 11.67
CA ALA A 223 -2.42 1.21 11.18
C ALA A 223 -3.60 0.92 12.14
N PRO A 224 -4.44 1.91 12.47
CA PRO A 224 -5.55 1.75 13.42
C PRO A 224 -6.50 0.59 13.09
N THR A 225 -6.71 0.32 11.81
CA THR A 225 -7.55 -0.78 11.35
C THR A 225 -6.92 -2.14 11.61
N PHE A 226 -5.60 -2.26 11.42
CA PHE A 226 -4.89 -3.55 11.44
C PHE A 226 -4.38 -3.95 12.82
N SER A 227 -4.17 -2.99 13.72
CA SER A 227 -3.78 -3.27 15.12
C SER A 227 -4.75 -4.21 15.83
N ARG A 228 -6.03 -4.22 15.42
CA ARG A 228 -7.06 -5.14 15.94
C ARG A 228 -6.75 -6.62 15.65
N SER A 229 -5.95 -6.92 14.61
CA SER A 229 -5.57 -8.28 14.26
C SER A 229 -4.40 -8.82 15.09
N ALA A 230 -3.67 -7.94 15.77
CA ALA A 230 -2.42 -8.30 16.43
C ALA A 230 -2.61 -9.13 17.70
N ASP A 231 -3.69 -8.88 18.47
CA ASP A 231 -3.99 -9.57 19.74
C ASP A 231 -5.02 -10.69 19.59
N LEU A 232 -5.09 -11.30 18.40
CA LEU A 232 -6.06 -12.39 18.16
C LEU A 232 -5.52 -13.76 18.56
N PHE A 233 -4.21 -14.00 18.42
CA PHE A 233 -3.62 -15.34 18.46
C PHE A 233 -2.62 -15.50 19.60
N TYR A 234 -2.55 -16.73 20.11
CA TYR A 234 -1.76 -17.08 21.30
C TYR A 234 -0.33 -17.49 20.98
N GLY A 235 -0.04 -17.97 19.77
CA GLY A 235 1.25 -18.54 19.38
C GLY A 235 2.43 -17.57 19.41
N LEU A 236 3.60 -18.11 19.07
CA LEU A 236 4.82 -17.33 18.89
C LEU A 236 4.64 -16.34 17.75
N ARG A 237 5.13 -15.12 17.93
CA ARG A 237 4.98 -14.00 16.99
C ARG A 237 6.28 -13.71 16.27
N LEU A 238 6.22 -13.65 14.95
CA LEU A 238 7.33 -13.28 14.07
C LEU A 238 6.90 -12.18 13.12
N GLY A 239 7.53 -11.03 13.21
CA GLY A 239 7.37 -9.92 12.25
C GLY A 239 8.50 -9.92 11.23
N LEU A 240 8.18 -9.70 9.97
CA LEU A 240 9.12 -9.50 8.87
C LEU A 240 8.99 -8.08 8.36
N THR A 241 10.08 -7.34 8.24
CA THR A 241 10.06 -6.00 7.65
C THR A 241 11.42 -5.62 7.07
N ALA A 242 11.41 -4.79 6.03
CA ALA A 242 12.61 -4.12 5.54
C ALA A 242 12.70 -2.67 6.06
N THR A 243 11.56 -2.09 6.44
CA THR A 243 11.40 -0.69 6.81
C THR A 243 10.71 -0.57 8.16
N PRO A 244 11.44 -0.73 9.27
CA PRO A 244 10.84 -0.73 10.60
C PRO A 244 10.43 0.66 11.06
N GLU A 245 11.16 1.68 10.62
CA GLU A 245 10.88 3.05 11.01
C GLU A 245 9.74 3.63 10.19
N ARG A 246 8.78 4.22 10.87
CA ARG A 246 7.70 5.00 10.28
C ARG A 246 8.01 6.48 10.46
N GLU A 247 7.73 7.28 9.43
CA GLU A 247 7.93 8.75 9.47
C GLU A 247 7.08 9.43 10.56
N ASP A 248 5.98 8.79 10.97
CA ASP A 248 5.08 9.26 12.02
C ASP A 248 5.48 8.82 13.44
N GLY A 249 6.58 8.08 13.61
CA GLY A 249 7.08 7.60 14.90
C GLY A 249 6.30 6.42 15.50
N TYR A 250 5.24 5.94 14.86
CA TYR A 250 4.38 4.86 15.39
C TYR A 250 4.91 3.44 15.15
N HIS A 251 6.19 3.30 14.84
CA HIS A 251 6.85 2.00 14.76
C HIS A 251 6.81 1.23 16.10
N VAL A 252 6.70 1.94 17.23
CA VAL A 252 6.57 1.31 18.55
C VAL A 252 5.32 0.43 18.68
N VAL A 253 4.25 0.72 17.92
CA VAL A 253 2.98 -0.01 17.99
C VAL A 253 3.16 -1.49 17.63
N TYR A 254 3.81 -1.81 16.52
CA TYR A 254 4.01 -3.20 16.14
C TYR A 254 5.04 -3.91 17.05
N ASN A 255 6.01 -3.17 17.63
CA ASN A 255 6.92 -3.72 18.65
C ASN A 255 6.16 -4.16 19.91
N PHE A 256 5.17 -3.38 20.35
CA PHE A 256 4.35 -3.76 21.50
C PHE A 256 3.54 -5.03 21.27
N HIS A 257 3.19 -5.31 20.02
CA HIS A 257 2.44 -6.53 19.68
C HIS A 257 3.34 -7.73 19.41
N ILE A 258 4.47 -7.56 18.71
CA ILE A 258 5.29 -8.67 18.21
C ILE A 258 6.52 -8.91 19.08
N GLY A 259 7.12 -7.86 19.62
CA GLY A 259 8.36 -7.90 20.36
C GLY A 259 9.48 -7.10 19.70
N PRO A 260 10.71 -7.18 20.25
CA PRO A 260 11.85 -6.42 19.78
C PRO A 260 12.37 -6.91 18.42
N ILE A 261 13.22 -6.10 17.79
CA ILE A 261 14.02 -6.52 16.65
C ILE A 261 15.10 -7.48 17.17
N ILE A 262 15.00 -8.76 16.79
CA ILE A 262 15.91 -9.83 17.23
C ILE A 262 17.10 -10.03 16.29
N TYR A 263 16.97 -9.61 15.05
CA TYR A 263 18.06 -9.59 14.07
C TYR A 263 17.84 -8.51 13.03
N LYS A 264 18.90 -7.78 12.72
CA LYS A 264 18.89 -6.67 11.75
C LYS A 264 20.03 -6.84 10.75
N ASN A 265 19.68 -6.89 9.46
CA ASN A 265 20.65 -6.78 8.37
C ASN A 265 20.00 -6.07 7.18
N LEU A 266 20.40 -4.84 6.93
CA LEU A 266 19.87 -3.99 5.87
C LEU A 266 20.84 -3.84 4.69
N SER A 267 21.96 -4.55 4.69
CA SER A 267 22.94 -4.50 3.61
C SER A 267 22.29 -4.85 2.26
N GLN A 268 22.68 -4.14 1.23
CA GLN A 268 22.24 -4.35 -0.15
C GLN A 268 23.45 -4.69 -1.03
N GLU A 269 23.25 -5.60 -1.99
CA GLU A 269 24.35 -6.02 -2.88
C GLU A 269 24.59 -5.06 -4.02
N LEU A 270 23.57 -4.33 -4.42
CA LEU A 270 23.61 -3.43 -5.55
C LEU A 270 23.29 -2.01 -5.09
N THR A 271 23.98 -1.04 -5.66
CA THR A 271 23.68 0.38 -5.47
C THR A 271 23.13 0.92 -6.79
N PRO A 272 21.94 1.54 -6.82
CA PRO A 272 21.38 2.04 -8.06
C PRO A 272 22.04 3.34 -8.48
N LYS A 273 22.15 3.57 -9.78
CA LYS A 273 22.35 4.91 -10.33
C LYS A 273 21.03 5.66 -10.28
N ILE A 274 21.01 6.83 -9.69
CA ILE A 274 19.81 7.64 -9.49
C ILE A 274 19.93 8.93 -10.30
N PHE A 275 18.90 9.21 -11.08
CA PHE A 275 18.84 10.39 -11.92
C PHE A 275 17.54 11.17 -11.66
N PHE A 276 17.66 12.49 -11.58
CA PHE A 276 16.55 13.41 -11.63
C PHE A 276 16.60 14.14 -12.97
N ILE A 277 15.62 13.88 -13.83
CA ILE A 277 15.58 14.46 -15.17
C ILE A 277 14.52 15.55 -15.18
N TRP A 278 14.97 16.79 -15.37
CA TRP A 278 14.07 17.93 -15.53
C TRP A 278 13.39 17.87 -16.90
N THR A 279 12.07 17.94 -16.90
CA THR A 279 11.25 17.84 -18.11
C THR A 279 11.14 19.16 -18.87
N GLY A 280 11.44 20.29 -18.20
CA GLY A 280 11.22 21.63 -18.74
C GLY A 280 9.74 22.04 -18.78
N MET A 281 8.84 21.24 -18.21
CA MET A 281 7.40 21.45 -18.25
C MET A 281 6.88 21.87 -16.88
N GLY A 282 6.07 22.92 -16.87
CA GLY A 282 5.45 23.49 -15.68
C GLY A 282 3.95 23.69 -15.88
N LEU A 283 3.22 23.69 -14.78
CA LEU A 283 1.82 24.08 -14.70
C LEU A 283 1.72 25.36 -13.91
N ASP A 284 1.07 26.35 -14.46
CA ASP A 284 0.61 27.50 -13.68
C ASP A 284 -0.56 27.08 -12.81
N ILE A 285 -0.26 26.83 -11.53
CA ILE A 285 -1.27 26.42 -10.55
C ILE A 285 -2.29 27.56 -10.28
N SER A 286 -1.98 28.79 -10.66
CA SER A 286 -2.90 29.94 -10.56
C SER A 286 -3.92 30.00 -11.71
N ASP A 287 -3.68 29.30 -12.83
CA ASP A 287 -4.66 29.20 -13.94
C ASP A 287 -5.95 28.53 -13.42
N PRO A 288 -7.12 29.17 -13.57
CA PRO A 288 -8.40 28.60 -13.11
C PRO A 288 -8.71 27.21 -13.70
N ARG A 289 -8.29 26.93 -14.93
CA ARG A 289 -8.47 25.61 -15.58
C ARG A 289 -7.63 24.54 -14.90
N VAL A 290 -6.38 24.86 -14.54
CA VAL A 290 -5.50 23.96 -13.78
C VAL A 290 -6.03 23.78 -12.38
N GLN A 291 -6.50 24.85 -11.73
CA GLN A 291 -7.11 24.76 -10.41
C GLN A 291 -8.33 23.84 -10.39
N ALA A 292 -9.23 23.98 -11.36
CA ALA A 292 -10.42 23.13 -11.46
C ALA A 292 -10.05 21.65 -11.69
N ALA A 293 -9.05 21.38 -12.54
CA ALA A 293 -8.59 20.02 -12.85
C ALA A 293 -7.72 19.39 -11.76
N ALA A 294 -6.91 20.18 -11.05
CA ALA A 294 -5.90 19.71 -10.11
C ALA A 294 -6.39 19.60 -8.65
N ARG A 295 -7.53 20.24 -8.31
CA ARG A 295 -8.07 20.23 -6.95
C ARG A 295 -9.02 19.07 -6.71
N ASP A 296 -9.04 18.58 -5.49
CA ASP A 296 -10.01 17.58 -5.03
C ASP A 296 -11.38 18.24 -4.69
N ARG A 297 -12.31 17.44 -4.17
CA ARG A 297 -13.64 17.90 -3.78
C ARG A 297 -13.64 18.91 -2.62
N ASN A 298 -12.53 19.00 -1.90
CA ASN A 298 -12.34 19.92 -0.78
C ASN A 298 -11.61 21.20 -1.22
N GLY A 299 -11.26 21.32 -2.51
CA GLY A 299 -10.50 22.44 -3.05
C GLY A 299 -8.99 22.35 -2.84
N GLU A 300 -8.46 21.22 -2.31
CA GLU A 300 -7.03 21.01 -2.13
C GLU A 300 -6.37 20.44 -3.38
N LEU A 301 -5.08 20.77 -3.59
CA LEU A 301 -4.31 20.22 -4.69
C LEU A 301 -4.13 18.71 -4.53
N HIS A 302 -4.60 17.94 -5.49
CA HIS A 302 -4.54 16.48 -5.50
C HIS A 302 -3.49 15.98 -6.49
N ILE A 303 -2.40 15.43 -5.99
CA ILE A 303 -1.24 14.96 -6.77
C ILE A 303 -1.64 13.99 -7.91
N GLY A 304 -2.58 13.09 -7.65
CA GLY A 304 -3.07 12.16 -8.68
C GLY A 304 -3.81 12.85 -9.82
N LYS A 305 -4.52 13.94 -9.55
CA LYS A 305 -5.17 14.75 -10.59
C LYS A 305 -4.16 15.56 -11.40
N ILE A 306 -3.16 16.14 -10.73
CA ILE A 306 -2.03 16.81 -11.41
C ILE A 306 -1.31 15.82 -12.33
N ALA A 307 -1.05 14.61 -11.85
CA ALA A 307 -0.45 13.53 -12.63
C ALA A 307 -1.31 13.15 -13.85
N GLY A 308 -2.63 13.09 -13.68
CA GLY A 308 -3.58 12.85 -14.77
C GLY A 308 -3.53 13.94 -15.83
N PHE A 309 -3.50 15.20 -15.40
CA PHE A 309 -3.41 16.36 -16.29
C PHE A 309 -2.08 16.35 -17.08
N LEU A 310 -0.94 16.14 -16.42
CA LEU A 310 0.36 15.98 -17.10
C LEU A 310 0.36 14.79 -18.07
N GLY A 311 -0.27 13.69 -17.69
CA GLY A 311 -0.41 12.49 -18.51
C GLY A 311 -1.32 12.66 -19.73
N SER A 312 -2.01 13.80 -19.89
CA SER A 312 -2.77 14.15 -21.08
C SER A 312 -2.01 15.04 -22.06
N TRP A 313 -0.85 15.58 -21.68
CA TRP A 313 -0.06 16.45 -22.54
C TRP A 313 0.78 15.65 -23.54
N PRO A 314 0.61 15.86 -24.85
CA PRO A 314 1.38 15.14 -25.87
C PRO A 314 2.89 15.28 -25.69
N GLN A 315 3.37 16.51 -25.42
CA GLN A 315 4.81 16.77 -25.23
C GLN A 315 5.36 16.02 -24.00
N ARG A 316 4.58 15.93 -22.90
CA ARG A 316 4.98 15.22 -21.68
C ARG A 316 4.97 13.71 -21.87
N ILE A 317 4.00 13.22 -22.66
CA ILE A 317 3.93 11.81 -23.07
C ILE A 317 5.14 11.45 -23.94
N ASP A 318 5.44 12.26 -24.96
CA ASP A 318 6.57 12.04 -25.85
C ASP A 318 7.91 12.06 -25.10
N PHE A 319 8.09 13.03 -24.18
CA PHE A 319 9.27 13.08 -23.32
C PHE A 319 9.44 11.79 -22.50
N ALA A 320 8.38 11.32 -21.85
CA ALA A 320 8.43 10.09 -21.07
C ALA A 320 8.72 8.85 -21.95
N LEU A 321 8.09 8.78 -23.12
CA LEU A 321 8.33 7.70 -24.08
C LEU A 321 9.77 7.71 -24.63
N ASP A 322 10.36 8.87 -24.82
CA ASP A 322 11.75 8.98 -25.28
C ASP A 322 12.73 8.46 -24.22
N GLN A 323 12.47 8.71 -22.92
CA GLN A 323 13.25 8.10 -21.83
C GLN A 323 13.13 6.56 -21.85
N ILE A 324 11.91 6.04 -22.02
CA ILE A 324 11.66 4.61 -22.10
C ILE A 324 12.34 3.99 -23.31
N ARG A 325 12.25 4.63 -24.50
CA ARG A 325 12.88 4.14 -25.73
C ARG A 325 14.39 4.10 -25.61
N GLN A 326 15.00 5.11 -24.99
CA GLN A 326 16.46 5.12 -24.73
C GLN A 326 16.86 3.96 -23.80
N ALA A 327 16.08 3.67 -22.76
CA ALA A 327 16.33 2.52 -21.90
C ALA A 327 16.23 1.21 -22.67
N VAL A 328 15.16 1.03 -23.46
CA VAL A 328 14.94 -0.15 -24.31
C VAL A 328 16.04 -0.34 -25.36
N ALA A 329 16.51 0.75 -25.99
CA ALA A 329 17.61 0.73 -26.94
C ALA A 329 18.96 0.28 -26.31
N ASN A 330 19.07 0.37 -24.99
CA ASN A 330 20.20 -0.16 -24.20
C ASN A 330 19.87 -1.52 -23.55
N ASP A 331 18.91 -2.25 -24.10
CA ASP A 331 18.47 -3.59 -23.68
C ASP A 331 18.02 -3.69 -22.22
N ARG A 332 17.48 -2.58 -21.67
CA ARG A 332 17.01 -2.52 -20.29
C ARG A 332 15.57 -2.99 -20.13
N LYS A 333 15.28 -3.60 -18.98
CA LYS A 333 13.93 -3.99 -18.58
C LYS A 333 13.31 -2.91 -17.72
N VAL A 334 12.30 -2.22 -18.26
CA VAL A 334 11.76 -0.97 -17.73
C VAL A 334 10.44 -1.17 -17.01
N LEU A 335 10.34 -0.65 -15.79
CA LEU A 335 9.10 -0.41 -15.07
C LEU A 335 8.85 1.10 -15.00
N PHE A 336 7.79 1.55 -15.65
CA PHE A 336 7.35 2.94 -15.59
C PHE A 336 6.19 3.08 -14.60
N LEU A 337 6.34 3.97 -13.63
CA LEU A 337 5.39 4.14 -12.53
C LEU A 337 4.70 5.49 -12.57
N SER A 338 3.38 5.50 -12.42
CA SER A 338 2.57 6.71 -12.26
C SER A 338 1.47 6.55 -11.21
N LYS A 339 1.06 7.66 -10.60
CA LYS A 339 -0.11 7.74 -9.71
C LYS A 339 -1.43 7.82 -10.49
N SER A 340 -1.38 8.17 -11.77
CA SER A 340 -2.53 8.32 -12.65
C SER A 340 -2.70 7.10 -13.57
N VAL A 341 -3.87 6.47 -13.51
CA VAL A 341 -4.26 5.40 -14.45
C VAL A 341 -4.35 5.95 -15.87
N ASP A 342 -4.92 7.15 -16.05
CA ASP A 342 -5.09 7.77 -17.36
C ASP A 342 -3.75 8.07 -18.04
N ALA A 343 -2.77 8.56 -17.27
CA ALA A 343 -1.41 8.76 -17.77
C ALA A 343 -0.78 7.46 -18.30
N LEU A 344 -0.96 6.34 -17.58
CA LEU A 344 -0.45 5.03 -18.01
C LEU A 344 -1.17 4.50 -19.25
N VAL A 345 -2.48 4.71 -19.34
CA VAL A 345 -3.29 4.31 -20.50
C VAL A 345 -2.90 5.13 -21.73
N ASN A 346 -2.71 6.45 -21.57
CA ASN A 346 -2.24 7.34 -22.64
C ASN A 346 -0.84 6.96 -23.12
N LEU A 347 0.08 6.66 -22.21
CA LEU A 347 1.43 6.18 -22.55
C LEU A 347 1.39 4.85 -23.31
N LEU A 348 0.54 3.90 -22.92
CA LEU A 348 0.40 2.64 -23.65
C LEU A 348 -0.20 2.88 -25.04
N ALA A 349 -1.21 3.74 -25.16
CA ALA A 349 -1.81 4.10 -26.45
C ALA A 349 -0.77 4.72 -27.39
N ALA A 350 0.00 5.70 -26.89
CA ALA A 350 1.05 6.35 -27.65
C ALA A 350 2.27 5.46 -27.94
N TRP A 351 2.55 4.47 -27.09
CA TRP A 351 3.54 3.42 -27.34
C TRP A 351 3.14 2.52 -28.51
N ASN A 352 1.86 2.09 -28.54
CA ASN A 352 1.34 1.21 -29.56
C ASN A 352 1.13 1.94 -30.91
N ASN A 353 0.57 3.15 -30.87
CA ASN A 353 0.28 3.94 -32.05
C ASN A 353 0.09 5.43 -31.69
N ARG A 354 0.98 6.28 -32.18
CA ARG A 354 0.94 7.74 -31.95
C ARG A 354 -0.31 8.46 -32.50
N GLN A 355 -1.08 7.82 -33.40
CA GLN A 355 -2.28 8.40 -34.01
C GLN A 355 -3.57 8.08 -33.26
N GLN A 356 -3.53 7.26 -32.23
CA GLN A 356 -4.72 6.98 -31.42
C GLN A 356 -5.05 8.17 -30.51
N PRO A 357 -6.35 8.53 -30.36
CA PRO A 357 -6.77 9.51 -29.40
C PRO A 357 -6.42 9.06 -27.98
N LEU A 358 -6.16 10.01 -27.10
CA LEU A 358 -5.90 9.73 -25.70
C LEU A 358 -7.21 9.40 -24.97
N VAL A 359 -7.15 8.61 -23.90
CA VAL A 359 -8.34 8.34 -23.08
C VAL A 359 -8.91 9.61 -22.45
N SER A 360 -8.07 10.63 -22.25
CA SER A 360 -8.46 11.97 -21.80
C SER A 360 -9.27 12.76 -22.84
N ASP A 361 -9.19 12.39 -24.12
CA ASP A 361 -9.94 13.07 -25.21
C ASP A 361 -11.38 12.56 -25.32
N ILE A 362 -11.76 11.52 -24.58
CA ILE A 362 -13.15 11.07 -24.50
C ILE A 362 -13.96 12.13 -23.77
N PRO A 363 -14.86 12.85 -24.47
CA PRO A 363 -15.59 13.96 -23.88
C PRO A 363 -16.53 13.47 -22.78
N PHE A 364 -16.77 14.33 -21.80
CA PHE A 364 -17.83 14.05 -20.82
C PHE A 364 -19.18 14.18 -21.53
N PRO A 365 -20.08 13.18 -21.43
CA PRO A 365 -21.36 13.20 -22.11
C PRO A 365 -22.25 14.36 -21.66
N THR A 366 -23.07 14.85 -22.59
CA THR A 366 -24.09 15.87 -22.35
C THR A 366 -25.42 15.25 -21.93
N GLU A 367 -26.38 16.07 -21.56
CA GLU A 367 -27.75 15.64 -21.26
C GLU A 367 -28.39 14.92 -22.44
N ALA A 368 -28.14 15.35 -23.67
CA ALA A 368 -28.64 14.72 -24.89
C ALA A 368 -28.13 13.28 -25.08
N ASP A 369 -26.86 13.02 -24.72
CA ASP A 369 -26.25 11.69 -24.83
C ASP A 369 -26.88 10.65 -23.90
N VAL A 370 -27.58 11.10 -22.85
CA VAL A 370 -28.28 10.24 -21.88
C VAL A 370 -29.81 10.34 -21.99
N GLY A 371 -30.33 11.06 -22.99
CA GLY A 371 -31.77 11.22 -23.23
C GLY A 371 -32.47 12.09 -22.17
N GLU A 372 -31.79 13.09 -21.63
CA GLU A 372 -32.30 14.01 -20.60
C GLU A 372 -32.33 15.44 -21.13
N VAL A 373 -33.11 16.28 -20.47
CA VAL A 373 -33.29 17.71 -20.82
C VAL A 373 -32.58 18.63 -19.85
N ALA A 374 -32.47 18.22 -18.60
CA ALA A 374 -31.82 19.00 -17.56
C ALA A 374 -30.30 18.96 -17.70
N HIS A 375 -29.65 20.11 -17.65
CA HIS A 375 -28.21 20.24 -17.77
C HIS A 375 -27.49 19.50 -16.60
N PRO A 376 -26.43 18.69 -16.90
CA PRO A 376 -25.74 17.94 -15.87
C PRO A 376 -24.99 18.85 -14.89
N ALA A 377 -25.28 18.77 -13.60
CA ALA A 377 -24.68 19.57 -12.54
C ALA A 377 -24.21 18.69 -11.37
N PRO A 378 -22.91 18.57 -11.11
CA PRO A 378 -22.41 17.77 -10.01
C PRO A 378 -22.68 18.47 -8.66
N LEU A 379 -23.14 17.70 -7.67
CA LEU A 379 -23.21 18.12 -6.28
C LEU A 379 -22.27 17.26 -5.44
N ASP A 380 -21.47 17.88 -4.59
CA ASP A 380 -20.70 17.15 -3.58
C ASP A 380 -21.64 16.57 -2.48
N PRO A 381 -21.19 15.55 -1.73
CA PRO A 381 -22.04 14.87 -0.75
C PRO A 381 -22.56 15.78 0.38
N ARG A 382 -21.80 16.84 0.77
CA ARG A 382 -22.25 17.78 1.83
C ARG A 382 -23.34 18.69 1.29
N THR A 383 -23.11 19.26 0.09
CA THR A 383 -24.09 20.08 -0.61
C THR A 383 -25.35 19.28 -0.91
N MET A 384 -25.24 18.05 -1.39
CA MET A 384 -26.38 17.15 -1.60
C MET A 384 -27.20 16.95 -0.31
N LYS A 385 -26.54 16.66 0.81
CA LYS A 385 -27.22 16.49 2.10
C LYS A 385 -27.91 17.77 2.55
N ASN A 386 -27.29 18.94 2.33
CA ASN A 386 -27.87 20.23 2.67
C ASN A 386 -29.07 20.57 1.77
N VAL A 387 -28.97 20.33 0.47
CA VAL A 387 -30.08 20.52 -0.49
C VAL A 387 -31.28 19.65 -0.11
N MET A 388 -31.06 18.36 0.18
CA MET A 388 -32.10 17.44 0.64
C MET A 388 -32.75 17.92 1.94
N LYS A 389 -31.96 18.35 2.92
CA LYS A 389 -32.48 18.89 4.20
C LYS A 389 -33.32 20.15 3.97
N GLN A 390 -32.82 21.07 3.15
CA GLN A 390 -33.54 22.31 2.82
C GLN A 390 -34.85 22.02 2.08
N LEU A 391 -34.85 21.07 1.15
CA LEU A 391 -36.03 20.66 0.43
C LEU A 391 -37.14 20.12 1.38
N HIS A 392 -36.78 19.22 2.32
CA HIS A 392 -37.73 18.74 3.32
C HIS A 392 -38.32 19.86 4.18
N VAL A 393 -37.46 20.81 4.65
CA VAL A 393 -37.94 21.95 5.44
C VAL A 393 -38.86 22.86 4.62
N THR A 394 -38.52 23.09 3.35
CA THR A 394 -39.32 23.94 2.45
C THR A 394 -40.68 23.29 2.14
N ILE A 395 -40.72 21.98 1.90
CA ILE A 395 -41.97 21.24 1.70
C ILE A 395 -42.85 21.33 2.95
N ALA A 396 -42.30 21.17 4.16
CA ALA A 396 -43.04 21.29 5.41
C ALA A 396 -43.63 22.70 5.60
N LYS A 397 -42.87 23.75 5.27
CA LYS A 397 -43.35 25.14 5.32
C LYS A 397 -44.48 25.42 4.34
N ILE A 398 -44.38 24.90 3.11
CA ILE A 398 -45.46 25.01 2.12
C ILE A 398 -46.75 24.33 2.64
N ALA A 399 -46.63 23.14 3.21
CA ALA A 399 -47.73 22.39 3.76
C ALA A 399 -48.44 23.14 4.92
N THR A 400 -47.66 23.78 5.81
CA THR A 400 -48.22 24.57 6.92
C THR A 400 -48.78 25.92 6.48
N ALA A 401 -48.18 26.59 5.46
CA ALA A 401 -48.65 27.88 4.94
C ALA A 401 -49.97 27.76 4.14
N SER A 402 -50.23 26.60 3.54
CA SER A 402 -51.49 26.38 2.78
C SER A 402 -52.73 26.32 3.67
N THR A 403 -52.60 26.24 5.00
CA THR A 403 -53.71 26.23 5.95
C THR A 403 -54.12 27.61 6.47
N THR A 404 -53.37 28.67 6.10
CA THR A 404 -53.66 30.05 6.56
C THR A 404 -53.78 31.01 5.39
N ALA A 405 -54.95 31.62 5.18
CA ALA A 405 -55.35 32.42 4.00
C ALA A 405 -54.62 33.78 3.80
N HIS A 406 -53.59 34.12 4.57
CA HIS A 406 -52.98 35.49 4.55
C HIS A 406 -51.53 35.58 4.06
N ASN A 407 -50.92 34.52 3.46
CA ASN A 407 -49.51 34.52 3.15
C ASN A 407 -49.16 34.16 1.67
N HIS A 408 -49.83 34.72 0.69
CA HIS A 408 -49.60 34.43 -0.73
C HIS A 408 -48.16 34.68 -1.19
N ILE A 409 -47.52 35.79 -0.73
CA ILE A 409 -46.15 36.15 -1.12
C ILE A 409 -45.10 35.19 -0.51
N ALA A 410 -45.28 34.85 0.75
CA ALA A 410 -44.40 33.88 1.43
C ALA A 410 -44.51 32.46 0.82
N LEU A 411 -45.71 32.04 0.44
CA LEU A 411 -45.97 30.76 -0.22
C LEU A 411 -45.35 30.70 -1.61
N GLN A 412 -45.44 31.80 -2.39
CA GLN A 412 -44.75 31.90 -3.69
C GLN A 412 -43.23 31.81 -3.56
N GLY A 413 -42.62 32.48 -2.56
CA GLY A 413 -41.21 32.43 -2.29
C GLY A 413 -40.70 31.02 -1.91
N GLU A 414 -41.42 30.31 -1.04
CA GLU A 414 -41.06 28.92 -0.67
C GLU A 414 -41.30 27.95 -1.84
N THR A 415 -42.31 28.17 -2.68
CA THR A 415 -42.54 27.36 -3.89
C THR A 415 -41.44 27.53 -4.91
N LEU A 416 -40.97 28.77 -5.15
CA LEU A 416 -39.82 29.04 -6.03
C LEU A 416 -38.55 28.38 -5.49
N LYS A 417 -38.32 28.46 -4.20
CA LYS A 417 -37.19 27.81 -3.53
C LYS A 417 -37.23 26.29 -3.69
N LYS A 418 -38.42 25.68 -3.53
CA LYS A 418 -38.63 24.26 -3.79
C LYS A 418 -38.21 23.88 -5.22
N GLN A 419 -38.72 24.61 -6.20
CA GLN A 419 -38.38 24.37 -7.61
C GLN A 419 -36.87 24.47 -7.88
N GLN A 420 -36.18 25.47 -7.31
CA GLN A 420 -34.72 25.60 -7.43
C GLN A 420 -33.97 24.42 -6.84
N LEU A 421 -34.39 23.93 -5.66
CA LEU A 421 -33.76 22.78 -5.03
C LEU A 421 -33.99 21.48 -5.82
N GLU A 422 -35.21 21.32 -6.38
CA GLU A 422 -35.55 20.18 -7.25
C GLU A 422 -34.73 20.20 -8.55
N LEU A 423 -34.53 21.36 -9.17
CA LEU A 423 -33.66 21.52 -10.35
C LEU A 423 -32.20 21.15 -10.07
N LEU A 424 -31.68 21.50 -8.89
CA LEU A 424 -30.32 21.11 -8.49
C LEU A 424 -30.18 19.59 -8.34
N LEU A 425 -31.17 18.93 -7.74
CA LEU A 425 -31.19 17.48 -7.59
C LEU A 425 -31.32 16.77 -8.94
N GLU A 426 -32.16 17.31 -9.82
CA GLU A 426 -32.34 16.80 -11.17
C GLU A 426 -31.05 16.92 -11.98
N GLY A 427 -30.41 18.08 -11.97
CA GLY A 427 -29.09 18.29 -12.62
C GLY A 427 -28.04 17.31 -12.11
N HIS A 428 -28.03 17.02 -10.79
CA HIS A 428 -27.14 16.01 -10.24
C HIS A 428 -27.48 14.58 -10.68
N ARG A 429 -28.77 14.25 -10.79
CA ARG A 429 -29.24 12.96 -11.32
C ARG A 429 -28.75 12.75 -12.76
N VAL A 430 -28.91 13.77 -13.61
CA VAL A 430 -28.42 13.74 -15.00
C VAL A 430 -26.90 13.63 -15.04
N TYR A 431 -26.18 14.39 -14.22
CA TYR A 431 -24.71 14.27 -14.10
C TYR A 431 -24.29 12.82 -13.79
N LYS A 432 -25.00 12.13 -12.89
CA LYS A 432 -24.68 10.72 -12.56
C LYS A 432 -24.91 9.78 -13.74
N LYS A 433 -25.90 10.02 -14.58
CA LYS A 433 -26.09 9.26 -15.82
C LYS A 433 -24.96 9.52 -16.82
N CYS A 434 -24.58 10.79 -17.02
CA CYS A 434 -23.44 11.17 -17.86
C CYS A 434 -22.12 10.55 -17.35
N GLU A 435 -21.88 10.61 -16.04
CA GLU A 435 -20.70 10.00 -15.40
C GLU A 435 -20.65 8.47 -15.63
N ALA A 436 -21.78 7.79 -15.53
CA ALA A 436 -21.87 6.34 -15.78
C ALA A 436 -21.58 6.00 -17.25
N LEU A 437 -22.13 6.77 -18.20
CA LEU A 437 -21.88 6.60 -19.63
C LEU A 437 -20.39 6.86 -19.95
N TRP A 438 -19.83 7.94 -19.44
CA TRP A 438 -18.42 8.30 -19.62
C TRP A 438 -17.49 7.19 -19.09
N ASN A 439 -17.76 6.68 -17.90
CA ASN A 439 -16.99 5.56 -17.33
C ASN A 439 -17.10 4.29 -18.19
N LYS A 440 -18.26 4.03 -18.78
CA LYS A 440 -18.46 2.93 -19.73
C LYS A 440 -17.62 3.11 -20.99
N GLN A 441 -17.68 4.29 -21.63
CA GLN A 441 -16.90 4.59 -22.83
C GLN A 441 -15.40 4.44 -22.60
N ARG A 442 -14.88 4.94 -21.46
CA ARG A 442 -13.48 4.80 -21.06
C ARG A 442 -13.10 3.34 -20.79
N ALA A 443 -14.01 2.57 -20.18
CA ALA A 443 -13.78 1.15 -19.95
C ALA A 443 -13.74 0.35 -21.27
N ASP A 444 -14.58 0.69 -22.24
CA ASP A 444 -14.59 0.06 -23.55
C ASP A 444 -13.35 0.43 -24.37
N TYR A 445 -12.92 1.69 -24.34
CA TYR A 445 -11.64 2.13 -24.90
C TYR A 445 -10.48 1.27 -24.33
N LEU A 446 -10.41 1.13 -23.01
CA LEU A 446 -9.37 0.32 -22.35
C LEU A 446 -9.42 -1.16 -22.78
N LYS A 447 -10.62 -1.74 -22.94
CA LYS A 447 -10.77 -3.13 -23.44
C LYS A 447 -10.19 -3.29 -24.84
N VAL A 448 -10.45 -2.31 -25.72
CA VAL A 448 -9.90 -2.31 -27.08
C VAL A 448 -8.39 -2.19 -27.04
N LEU A 449 -7.86 -1.25 -26.27
CA LEU A 449 -6.41 -1.02 -26.13
C LEU A 449 -5.67 -2.25 -25.61
N LEU A 450 -6.22 -2.93 -24.59
CA LEU A 450 -5.60 -4.13 -24.00
C LEU A 450 -5.63 -5.36 -24.94
N LYS A 451 -6.50 -5.37 -25.94
CA LYS A 451 -6.54 -6.44 -26.97
C LYS A 451 -5.53 -6.22 -28.10
N GLN A 452 -5.01 -4.99 -28.24
CA GLN A 452 -4.02 -4.71 -29.28
C GLN A 452 -2.69 -5.41 -28.96
N PRO A 453 -2.01 -5.95 -29.99
CA PRO A 453 -0.65 -6.44 -29.81
C PRO A 453 0.26 -5.30 -29.32
N SER A 454 0.97 -5.53 -28.24
CA SER A 454 1.90 -4.56 -27.69
C SER A 454 3.15 -5.23 -27.15
N THR A 455 4.29 -4.60 -27.33
CA THR A 455 5.56 -4.99 -26.68
C THR A 455 5.63 -4.52 -25.22
N ALA A 456 4.74 -3.59 -24.83
CA ALA A 456 4.59 -3.13 -23.45
C ALA A 456 3.39 -3.79 -22.73
N GLY A 457 3.46 -3.85 -21.40
CA GLY A 457 2.40 -4.30 -20.51
C GLY A 457 1.77 -3.14 -19.74
N LEU A 458 0.51 -3.31 -19.27
CA LEU A 458 -0.19 -2.35 -18.43
C LEU A 458 -0.70 -3.01 -17.14
N MET A 459 -0.24 -2.53 -16.00
CA MET A 459 -0.60 -3.03 -14.67
C MET A 459 -1.45 -2.00 -13.92
N ILE A 460 -2.76 -2.15 -14.02
CA ILE A 460 -3.77 -1.33 -13.34
C ILE A 460 -4.76 -2.23 -12.60
N TYR A 461 -5.64 -1.66 -11.76
CA TYR A 461 -6.60 -2.41 -10.93
C TYR A 461 -7.52 -3.35 -11.71
N LYS A 462 -7.83 -3.02 -12.97
CA LYS A 462 -8.71 -3.83 -13.83
C LYS A 462 -8.03 -5.07 -14.44
N VAL A 463 -6.71 -5.21 -14.27
CA VAL A 463 -5.93 -6.36 -14.79
C VAL A 463 -5.78 -7.41 -13.69
N LYS A 464 -6.11 -8.67 -14.00
CA LYS A 464 -6.00 -9.78 -13.05
C LYS A 464 -4.55 -10.00 -12.58
N PRO A 465 -4.34 -10.45 -11.32
CA PRO A 465 -2.99 -10.64 -10.75
C PRO A 465 -2.07 -11.51 -11.61
N GLU A 466 -2.58 -12.64 -12.13
CA GLU A 466 -1.78 -13.57 -12.95
C GLU A 466 -1.32 -12.92 -14.27
N ALA A 467 -2.20 -12.14 -14.89
CA ALA A 467 -1.88 -11.39 -16.10
C ALA A 467 -0.83 -10.30 -15.82
N ARG A 468 -0.88 -9.64 -14.65
CA ARG A 468 0.14 -8.66 -14.24
C ARG A 468 1.51 -9.29 -14.06
N ALA A 469 1.59 -10.42 -13.37
CA ALA A 469 2.84 -11.14 -13.16
C ALA A 469 3.44 -11.62 -14.49
N LYS A 470 2.60 -12.11 -15.42
CA LYS A 470 3.00 -12.50 -16.77
C LYS A 470 3.53 -11.29 -17.55
N MET A 471 2.82 -10.16 -17.55
CA MET A 471 3.27 -8.95 -18.24
C MET A 471 4.65 -8.50 -17.76
N LEU A 472 4.88 -8.50 -16.45
CA LEU A 472 6.16 -8.09 -15.89
C LEU A 472 7.30 -9.03 -16.30
N ARG A 473 7.06 -10.34 -16.42
CA ARG A 473 8.06 -11.30 -16.89
C ARG A 473 8.34 -11.20 -18.39
N ASP A 474 7.27 -11.14 -19.18
CA ASP A 474 7.35 -11.36 -20.64
C ASP A 474 7.61 -10.06 -21.42
N LYS A 475 7.28 -8.88 -20.82
CA LYS A 475 7.43 -7.59 -21.49
C LYS A 475 8.71 -6.89 -21.08
N GLN A 476 9.37 -6.23 -22.04
CA GLN A 476 10.53 -5.40 -21.77
C GLN A 476 10.14 -4.08 -21.08
N VAL A 477 8.97 -3.53 -21.41
CA VAL A 477 8.40 -2.33 -20.80
C VAL A 477 7.10 -2.68 -20.08
N THR A 478 6.93 -2.19 -18.87
CA THR A 478 5.67 -2.33 -18.12
C THR A 478 5.27 -0.98 -17.53
N PHE A 479 4.09 -0.50 -17.91
CA PHE A 479 3.44 0.65 -17.30
C PHE A 479 2.64 0.20 -16.09
N ALA A 480 2.89 0.76 -14.91
CA ALA A 480 2.25 0.30 -13.70
C ALA A 480 1.82 1.46 -12.78
N ILE A 481 0.71 1.26 -12.07
CA ILE A 481 0.31 2.16 -11.00
C ILE A 481 1.35 2.12 -9.87
N MET A 482 1.63 3.26 -9.25
CA MET A 482 2.62 3.43 -8.19
C MET A 482 2.46 2.42 -7.05
N LYS A 483 1.24 2.02 -6.71
CA LYS A 483 0.97 1.00 -5.69
C LYS A 483 1.68 -0.33 -6.01
N TYR A 484 1.62 -0.79 -7.25
CA TYR A 484 2.28 -2.04 -7.66
C TYR A 484 3.81 -1.93 -7.72
N GLY A 485 4.35 -0.74 -7.94
CA GLY A 485 5.80 -0.52 -7.85
C GLY A 485 6.35 -0.69 -6.43
N LYS A 486 5.52 -0.40 -5.42
CA LYS A 486 5.90 -0.51 -4.00
C LYS A 486 5.70 -1.93 -3.46
N GLU A 487 4.63 -2.60 -3.86
CA GLU A 487 4.18 -3.88 -3.28
C GLU A 487 3.95 -4.93 -4.38
N GLY A 488 4.21 -6.19 -4.06
CA GLY A 488 3.75 -7.32 -4.88
C GLY A 488 4.54 -7.66 -6.14
N LEU A 489 5.61 -6.94 -6.51
CA LEU A 489 6.42 -7.27 -7.69
C LEU A 489 7.59 -8.18 -7.34
N ASN A 490 7.68 -9.34 -8.02
CA ASN A 490 8.79 -10.29 -7.87
C ASN A 490 9.46 -10.58 -9.22
N GLU A 491 10.06 -9.55 -9.85
CA GLU A 491 10.81 -9.71 -11.11
C GLU A 491 12.28 -9.32 -10.89
N ARG A 492 13.14 -10.31 -10.88
CA ARG A 492 14.59 -10.13 -10.63
C ARG A 492 15.32 -9.50 -11.83
N ALA A 493 14.78 -9.66 -13.03
CA ALA A 493 15.38 -9.08 -14.26
C ALA A 493 15.15 -7.57 -14.38
N LEU A 494 14.29 -6.98 -13.55
CA LEU A 494 14.00 -5.55 -13.56
C LEU A 494 15.25 -4.75 -13.16
N ASP A 495 15.79 -3.96 -14.09
CA ASP A 495 16.98 -3.15 -13.89
C ASP A 495 16.73 -1.65 -13.97
N THR A 496 15.60 -1.22 -14.53
CA THR A 496 15.30 0.21 -14.71
C THR A 496 13.91 0.55 -14.20
N ILE A 497 13.84 1.55 -13.34
CA ILE A 497 12.57 2.14 -12.88
C ILE A 497 12.53 3.61 -13.29
N ILE A 498 11.46 4.01 -13.94
CA ILE A 498 11.18 5.42 -14.25
C ILE A 498 9.93 5.84 -13.47
N VAL A 499 10.06 6.87 -12.67
CA VAL A 499 9.01 7.39 -11.79
C VAL A 499 8.48 8.69 -12.35
N ASN A 500 7.21 8.68 -12.77
CA ASN A 500 6.58 9.79 -13.45
C ASN A 500 6.33 11.00 -12.54
N GLU A 501 5.91 10.76 -11.31
CA GLU A 501 5.70 11.78 -10.30
C GLU A 501 6.50 11.49 -9.05
N PRO A 502 7.02 12.53 -8.35
CA PRO A 502 7.91 12.32 -7.22
C PRO A 502 7.21 11.62 -6.04
N LEU A 503 8.01 10.86 -5.29
CA LEU A 503 7.63 10.24 -4.02
C LEU A 503 7.85 11.25 -2.88
N SER A 504 7.01 11.17 -1.84
CA SER A 504 7.15 12.01 -0.65
C SER A 504 7.62 11.26 0.59
N SER A 505 7.61 9.92 0.54
CA SER A 505 7.86 9.05 1.68
C SER A 505 9.16 8.28 1.51
N ARG A 506 10.00 8.26 2.57
CA ARG A 506 11.23 7.47 2.63
C ARG A 506 10.96 5.98 2.48
N ASN A 507 9.91 5.47 3.14
CA ASN A 507 9.53 4.06 3.06
C ASN A 507 9.14 3.65 1.63
N ALA A 508 8.37 4.52 0.93
CA ALA A 508 8.03 4.29 -0.47
C ALA A 508 9.28 4.23 -1.36
N LEU A 509 10.27 5.08 -1.09
CA LEU A 509 11.55 5.08 -1.79
C LEU A 509 12.33 3.79 -1.50
N GLN A 510 12.42 3.35 -0.24
CA GLN A 510 13.11 2.11 0.13
C GLN A 510 12.48 0.87 -0.51
N GLN A 511 11.15 0.79 -0.53
CA GLN A 511 10.42 -0.29 -1.18
C GLN A 511 10.69 -0.30 -2.70
N LEU A 512 10.66 0.87 -3.33
CA LEU A 512 10.96 1.03 -4.75
C LEU A 512 12.38 0.57 -5.07
N MET A 513 13.38 1.06 -4.33
CA MET A 513 14.78 0.69 -4.49
C MET A 513 14.97 -0.81 -4.31
N GLY A 514 14.35 -1.41 -3.30
CA GLY A 514 14.42 -2.84 -3.06
C GLY A 514 13.90 -3.72 -4.21
N ARG A 515 13.11 -3.18 -5.13
CA ARG A 515 12.65 -3.92 -6.34
C ARG A 515 13.72 -4.00 -7.40
N VAL A 516 14.41 -2.89 -7.66
CA VAL A 516 15.43 -2.82 -8.70
C VAL A 516 16.78 -3.39 -8.23
N LEU A 517 17.00 -3.48 -6.92
CA LEU A 517 18.27 -3.95 -6.34
C LEU A 517 18.35 -5.47 -6.18
N ARG A 518 17.38 -6.23 -6.64
CA ARG A 518 17.43 -7.70 -6.62
C ARG A 518 18.45 -8.21 -7.61
N LYS A 519 19.35 -9.06 -7.15
CA LYS A 519 20.40 -9.63 -7.98
C LYS A 519 19.84 -10.70 -8.93
N LYS A 520 20.33 -10.67 -10.16
CA LYS A 520 20.16 -11.70 -11.18
C LYS A 520 21.40 -11.72 -12.04
N ASP A 521 21.86 -12.89 -12.45
CA ASP A 521 23.02 -13.00 -13.34
C ASP A 521 22.73 -12.35 -14.69
N GLY A 522 23.72 -11.65 -15.22
CA GLY A 522 23.58 -10.88 -16.46
C GLY A 522 22.72 -9.63 -16.38
N LYS A 523 22.23 -9.28 -15.19
CA LYS A 523 21.46 -8.06 -14.99
C LYS A 523 22.38 -6.84 -15.05
N GLN A 524 21.94 -5.85 -15.81
CA GLN A 524 22.63 -4.56 -15.89
C GLN A 524 22.58 -3.80 -14.56
N GLU A 525 23.50 -2.85 -14.37
CA GLU A 525 23.51 -1.98 -13.20
C GLU A 525 22.15 -1.28 -13.02
N PRO A 526 21.56 -1.32 -11.81
CA PRO A 526 20.24 -0.76 -11.57
C PRO A 526 20.18 0.75 -11.81
N VAL A 527 19.13 1.21 -12.48
CA VAL A 527 18.88 2.62 -12.76
C VAL A 527 17.51 3.03 -12.23
N VAL A 528 17.46 4.15 -11.53
CA VAL A 528 16.21 4.78 -11.09
C VAL A 528 16.17 6.22 -11.58
N VAL A 529 15.12 6.55 -12.30
CA VAL A 529 14.90 7.88 -12.88
C VAL A 529 13.68 8.51 -12.26
N PHE A 530 13.79 9.73 -11.78
CA PHE A 530 12.68 10.57 -11.35
C PHE A 530 12.50 11.70 -12.37
N LEU A 531 11.30 11.84 -12.91
CA LEU A 531 10.96 12.96 -13.80
C LEU A 531 10.55 14.15 -12.94
N GLU A 532 11.24 15.29 -13.14
CA GLU A 532 10.99 16.53 -12.40
C GLU A 532 10.26 17.54 -13.30
N ASP A 533 9.01 17.80 -12.98
CA ASP A 533 8.21 18.85 -13.61
C ASP A 533 8.26 20.13 -12.77
N ASP A 534 8.24 21.29 -13.44
CA ASP A 534 8.29 22.60 -12.79
C ASP A 534 6.91 22.99 -12.19
N ILE A 535 6.51 22.25 -11.17
CA ILE A 535 5.25 22.40 -10.46
C ILE A 535 5.55 22.47 -8.97
N GLY A 536 5.12 23.55 -8.31
CA GLY A 536 5.47 23.84 -6.92
C GLY A 536 5.42 22.65 -5.95
N PRO A 537 4.31 21.89 -5.86
CA PRO A 537 4.24 20.69 -5.02
C PRO A 537 5.26 19.61 -5.40
N PHE A 538 5.51 19.39 -6.70
CA PHE A 538 6.46 18.38 -7.17
C PHE A 538 7.90 18.77 -6.85
N ILE A 539 8.25 20.04 -7.01
CA ILE A 539 9.57 20.57 -6.62
C ILE A 539 9.83 20.32 -5.13
N GLY A 540 8.84 20.61 -4.27
CA GLY A 540 8.94 20.35 -2.83
C GLY A 540 9.14 18.85 -2.52
N MET A 541 8.41 17.99 -3.20
CA MET A 541 8.54 16.53 -3.06
C MET A 541 9.90 16.03 -3.55
N CYS A 542 10.42 16.54 -4.67
CA CYS A 542 11.76 16.19 -5.17
C CYS A 542 12.87 16.65 -4.21
N LYS A 543 12.76 17.85 -3.62
CA LYS A 543 13.70 18.32 -2.58
C LYS A 543 13.71 17.37 -1.39
N LYS A 544 12.54 16.99 -0.88
CA LYS A 544 12.43 16.02 0.22
C LYS A 544 13.00 14.66 -0.15
N LEU A 545 12.76 14.19 -1.38
CA LEU A 545 13.31 12.94 -1.89
C LEU A 545 14.85 12.95 -1.95
N LYS A 546 15.43 14.05 -2.43
CA LYS A 546 16.89 14.26 -2.47
C LYS A 546 17.50 14.28 -1.07
N SER A 547 16.82 14.90 -0.08
CA SER A 547 17.21 14.82 1.33
C SER A 547 17.21 13.39 1.85
N HIS A 548 16.17 12.61 1.56
CA HIS A 548 16.11 11.20 1.97
C HIS A 548 17.23 10.34 1.37
N LEU A 549 17.70 10.66 0.15
CA LEU A 549 18.86 9.98 -0.46
C LEU A 549 20.17 10.38 0.22
N ALA A 550 20.34 11.65 0.56
CA ALA A 550 21.51 12.13 1.29
C ALA A 550 21.60 11.52 2.72
N ASP A 551 20.45 11.33 3.36
CA ASP A 551 20.32 10.73 4.69
C ASP A 551 20.13 9.19 4.62
N TRP A 552 20.48 8.55 3.50
CA TRP A 552 20.32 7.11 3.35
C TRP A 552 21.20 6.36 4.35
N PRO A 553 20.68 5.29 5.00
CA PRO A 553 21.43 4.62 6.06
C PRO A 553 22.75 4.04 5.57
N ALA A 554 23.82 4.24 6.32
CA ALA A 554 25.14 3.66 6.04
C ALA A 554 25.08 2.13 5.94
N GLU A 555 24.20 1.49 6.72
CA GLU A 555 23.93 0.04 6.69
C GLU A 555 23.36 -0.43 5.34
N GLN A 556 22.83 0.49 4.52
CA GLN A 556 22.25 0.24 3.19
C GLN A 556 23.11 0.83 2.06
N ASN A 557 24.43 0.92 2.24
CA ASN A 557 25.38 1.50 1.30
C ASN A 557 25.20 3.03 1.09
N GLY A 558 24.60 3.73 2.06
CA GLY A 558 24.37 5.16 1.94
C GLY A 558 25.54 6.04 2.41
N PRO A 559 25.47 7.35 2.21
CA PRO A 559 24.42 8.07 1.49
C PRO A 559 24.40 7.77 0.00
N LEU A 560 23.23 7.81 -0.63
CA LEU A 560 23.09 7.53 -2.06
C LEU A 560 23.32 8.80 -2.88
N SER A 561 24.26 8.75 -3.80
CA SER A 561 24.50 9.83 -4.76
C SER A 561 23.43 9.84 -5.86
N TYR A 562 23.13 11.02 -6.37
CA TYR A 562 22.23 11.19 -7.52
C TYR A 562 22.80 12.23 -8.49
N GLN A 563 22.35 12.19 -9.73
CA GLN A 563 22.69 13.16 -10.75
C GLN A 563 21.44 13.93 -11.20
N ASN A 564 21.56 15.25 -11.31
CA ASN A 564 20.54 16.10 -11.90
C ASN A 564 20.84 16.28 -13.39
N ILE A 565 19.86 16.03 -14.24
CA ILE A 565 19.95 16.26 -15.70
C ILE A 565 18.99 17.39 -16.08
N GLY A 566 19.55 18.52 -16.47
CA GLY A 566 18.82 19.77 -16.64
C GLY A 566 18.72 20.58 -15.32
N HIS A 567 18.20 21.82 -15.43
CA HIS A 567 18.03 22.70 -14.28
C HIS A 567 16.66 23.37 -14.30
N ILE A 568 15.96 23.35 -13.15
CA ILE A 568 14.67 24.02 -12.95
C ILE A 568 14.81 25.55 -13.06
N ASN A 569 15.99 26.15 -12.86
CA ASN A 569 16.21 27.59 -12.74
C ASN A 569 16.98 28.25 -13.88
N THR A 570 17.25 27.59 -14.98
CA THR A 570 17.97 28.23 -16.09
C THR A 570 17.06 28.46 -17.30
N LYS A 571 16.82 29.72 -17.61
CA LYS A 571 16.17 30.18 -18.87
C LYS A 571 16.91 29.77 -20.17
N LYS A 572 18.00 29.02 -20.07
CA LYS A 572 18.74 28.42 -21.19
C LYS A 572 18.87 26.92 -20.92
N ALA A 573 17.94 26.15 -21.44
CA ALA A 573 18.04 24.70 -21.47
C ALA A 573 19.13 24.27 -22.48
N SER A 574 20.35 24.03 -21.99
CA SER A 574 21.19 23.06 -22.66
C SER A 574 20.69 21.69 -22.20
N ILE A 575 19.90 21.04 -23.03
CA ILE A 575 19.47 19.64 -22.83
C ILE A 575 20.75 18.81 -22.86
N CYS A 576 21.25 18.43 -21.70
CA CYS A 576 22.27 17.40 -21.62
C CYS A 576 21.69 16.12 -22.25
N PRO A 577 22.39 15.46 -23.19
CA PRO A 577 21.84 14.32 -23.89
C PRO A 577 21.47 13.23 -22.88
N THR A 578 20.16 13.00 -22.72
CA THR A 578 19.62 11.92 -21.88
C THR A 578 20.12 10.54 -22.29
N SER A 579 20.77 10.42 -23.46
CA SER A 579 21.46 9.23 -23.95
C SER A 579 22.53 8.65 -23.00
N MET A 580 23.07 9.46 -22.06
CA MET A 580 24.05 8.98 -21.08
C MET A 580 23.45 8.25 -19.87
N VAL A 581 22.16 8.48 -19.56
CA VAL A 581 21.51 7.93 -18.36
C VAL A 581 21.45 6.40 -18.37
N PHE A 582 21.26 5.83 -19.55
CA PHE A 582 21.01 4.40 -19.71
C PHE A 582 22.19 3.61 -20.24
N LYS A 583 23.31 4.29 -20.58
CA LYS A 583 24.52 3.60 -21.03
C LYS A 583 25.20 2.90 -19.85
N ASN A 584 25.60 1.66 -20.06
CA ASN A 584 26.54 1.01 -19.18
C ASN A 584 27.88 1.75 -19.28
N THR A 585 28.42 2.15 -18.15
CA THR A 585 29.85 2.53 -18.10
C THR A 585 30.66 1.25 -18.29
N PRO A 586 31.72 1.25 -19.14
CA PRO A 586 32.54 0.09 -19.38
C PRO A 586 33.19 -0.41 -18.09
#